data_e54d3ff76797b953e12ba4d091d7e7d8
#
_entry.id   e54d3ff76797b953e12ba4d091d7e7d8
#
_cell.length_a   1.000
_cell.length_b   1.000
_cell.length_c   1.000
_cell.angle_alpha   90.00
_cell.angle_beta   90.00
_cell.angle_gamma   90.00
#
_symmetry.space_group_name_H-M   'P 1'
#
loop_
_entity.id
_entity.type
_entity.pdbx_description
1 polymer ?
#
loop_
_entity_poly.entity_id
_entity_poly.type
_entity_poly.pdbx_seq_one_letter_code
_entity_poly.pdbx_strand_id
1 'polypeptide(L)'
;MDSIFHGFSKIDEEFYEELEETLIMGDLGVHSTMEILEDLRAKVKERHIKEPIECRQLLIDSIREQMDVGETAYEFENRTSVVFVIGVNGVGKTTTIGKLAGKLKSQGKKVVLAAADTFRAAAGEQLREWAN
;
A
#
# COMPACT_ATOMS: atom_id res chain seq x y z
N MET A 1 -1.49 -8.07 -14.97
CA MET A 1 -0.51 -6.98 -15.16
C MET A 1 0.72 -7.42 -15.95
N ASP A 2 1.38 -8.54 -15.65
CA ASP A 2 2.56 -8.99 -16.45
C ASP A 2 2.25 -9.25 -17.93
N SER A 3 1.02 -9.64 -18.27
CA SER A 3 0.58 -9.90 -19.66
C SER A 3 0.64 -8.66 -20.55
N ILE A 4 0.42 -7.46 -20.01
CA ILE A 4 0.47 -6.21 -20.78
C ILE A 4 1.88 -5.95 -21.30
N PHE A 5 2.88 -6.06 -20.44
CA PHE A 5 4.26 -5.79 -20.81
C PHE A 5 4.84 -6.78 -21.84
N HIS A 6 4.23 -7.95 -21.98
CA HIS A 6 4.59 -8.95 -22.99
C HIS A 6 3.67 -8.94 -24.23
N GLY A 7 2.50 -8.33 -24.13
CA GLY A 7 1.50 -8.29 -25.20
C GLY A 7 1.73 -7.19 -26.24
N PHE A 8 2.44 -6.15 -25.88
CA PHE A 8 2.74 -5.02 -26.76
C PHE A 8 4.13 -5.10 -27.35
N SER A 9 4.27 -4.71 -28.62
CA SER A 9 5.55 -4.66 -29.32
C SER A 9 6.20 -3.27 -29.29
N LYS A 10 5.49 -2.25 -28.80
CA LYS A 10 5.94 -0.84 -28.75
C LYS A 10 5.23 -0.10 -27.62
N ILE A 11 5.82 1.01 -27.20
CA ILE A 11 5.28 1.93 -26.22
C ILE A 11 4.57 3.06 -26.97
N ASP A 12 3.28 2.89 -27.21
CA ASP A 12 2.43 3.88 -27.86
C ASP A 12 1.22 4.23 -27.00
N GLU A 13 0.29 5.00 -27.53
CA GLU A 13 -0.88 5.44 -26.77
C GLU A 13 -1.77 4.27 -26.33
N GLU A 14 -1.93 3.25 -27.19
CA GLU A 14 -2.70 2.04 -26.86
C GLU A 14 -2.10 1.28 -25.67
N PHE A 15 -0.76 1.21 -25.57
CA PHE A 15 -0.07 0.64 -24.40
C PHE A 15 -0.39 1.41 -23.10
N TYR A 16 -0.42 2.74 -23.15
CA TYR A 16 -0.74 3.55 -21.97
C TYR A 16 -2.22 3.49 -21.58
N GLU A 17 -3.13 3.44 -22.57
CA GLU A 17 -4.57 3.25 -22.32
C GLU A 17 -4.86 1.93 -21.63
N GLU A 18 -4.22 0.83 -22.05
CA GLU A 18 -4.36 -0.49 -21.42
C GLU A 18 -3.78 -0.50 -19.99
N LEU A 19 -2.66 0.21 -19.77
CA LEU A 19 -2.11 0.39 -18.41
C LEU A 19 -3.06 1.18 -17.52
N GLU A 20 -3.65 2.27 -18.04
CA GLU A 20 -4.62 3.09 -17.30
C GLU A 20 -5.82 2.25 -16.87
N GLU A 21 -6.42 1.54 -17.80
CA GLU A 21 -7.56 0.67 -17.53
C GLU A 21 -7.21 -0.39 -16.48
N THR A 22 -6.06 -1.03 -16.62
CA THR A 22 -5.60 -2.06 -15.67
C THR A 22 -5.36 -1.51 -14.27
N LEU A 23 -4.78 -0.32 -14.14
CA LEU A 23 -4.53 0.32 -12.84
C LEU A 23 -5.84 0.72 -12.17
N ILE A 24 -6.79 1.27 -12.93
CA ILE A 24 -8.13 1.63 -12.44
C ILE A 24 -8.90 0.37 -12.02
N MET A 25 -8.86 -0.71 -12.80
CA MET A 25 -9.45 -2.00 -12.43
C MET A 25 -8.78 -2.64 -11.22
N GLY A 26 -7.52 -2.32 -10.97
CA GLY A 26 -6.76 -2.67 -9.76
C GLY A 26 -7.11 -1.81 -8.54
N ASP A 27 -8.19 -1.03 -8.60
CA ASP A 27 -8.70 -0.16 -7.54
C ASP A 27 -7.78 1.03 -7.20
N LEU A 28 -6.87 1.41 -8.12
CA LEU A 28 -6.19 2.69 -8.04
C LEU A 28 -7.17 3.80 -8.45
N GLY A 29 -7.24 4.86 -7.66
CA GLY A 29 -8.06 6.02 -8.00
C GLY A 29 -7.59 6.66 -9.32
N VAL A 30 -8.53 7.22 -10.11
CA VAL A 30 -8.23 7.84 -11.41
C VAL A 30 -7.13 8.89 -11.31
N HIS A 31 -7.17 9.74 -10.29
CA HIS A 31 -6.15 10.80 -10.10
C HIS A 31 -4.75 10.21 -9.92
N SER A 32 -4.59 9.26 -9.01
CA SER A 32 -3.28 8.61 -8.79
C SER A 32 -2.80 7.85 -10.03
N THR A 33 -3.72 7.22 -10.78
CA THR A 33 -3.39 6.55 -12.04
C THR A 33 -2.81 7.53 -13.06
N MET A 34 -3.45 8.69 -13.23
CA MET A 34 -2.96 9.72 -14.15
C MET A 34 -1.58 10.23 -13.77
N GLU A 35 -1.34 10.54 -12.50
CA GLU A 35 -0.03 10.99 -12.01
C GLU A 35 1.07 9.93 -12.23
N ILE A 36 0.78 8.65 -11.95
CA ILE A 36 1.70 7.53 -12.20
C ILE A 36 2.06 7.41 -13.67
N LEU A 37 1.06 7.51 -14.56
CA LEU A 37 1.29 7.39 -16.00
C LEU A 37 2.02 8.60 -16.58
N GLU A 38 1.77 9.81 -16.10
CA GLU A 38 2.56 11.01 -16.46
C GLU A 38 4.03 10.84 -16.08
N ASP A 39 4.30 10.41 -14.85
CA ASP A 39 5.66 10.15 -14.39
C ASP A 39 6.33 9.03 -15.21
N LEU A 40 5.60 7.93 -15.49
CA LEU A 40 6.09 6.86 -16.35
C LEU A 40 6.45 7.37 -17.75
N ARG A 41 5.58 8.17 -18.39
CA ARG A 41 5.84 8.77 -19.71
C ARG A 41 7.11 9.63 -19.68
N ALA A 42 7.30 10.44 -18.63
CA ALA A 42 8.49 11.27 -18.46
C ALA A 42 9.75 10.42 -18.35
N LYS A 43 9.74 9.39 -17.51
CA LYS A 43 10.86 8.45 -17.32
C LYS A 43 11.19 7.65 -18.59
N VAL A 44 10.18 7.18 -19.33
CA VAL A 44 10.35 6.48 -20.61
C VAL A 44 11.05 7.39 -21.62
N LYS A 45 10.62 8.65 -21.73
CA LYS A 45 11.24 9.62 -22.62
C LYS A 45 12.67 9.98 -22.22
N GLU A 46 12.89 10.24 -20.94
CA GLU A 46 14.21 10.59 -20.40
C GLU A 46 15.23 9.48 -20.59
N ARG A 47 14.84 8.24 -20.32
CA ARG A 47 15.71 7.06 -20.41
C ARG A 47 15.76 6.41 -21.77
N HIS A 48 15.02 6.99 -22.76
CA HIS A 48 14.94 6.47 -24.14
C HIS A 48 14.51 4.99 -24.22
N ILE A 49 13.60 4.57 -23.32
CA ILE A 49 13.06 3.21 -23.28
C ILE A 49 12.26 2.93 -24.55
N LYS A 50 12.48 1.76 -25.14
CA LYS A 50 11.80 1.36 -26.39
C LYS A 50 10.92 0.13 -26.22
N GLU A 51 11.25 -0.73 -25.29
CA GLU A 51 10.57 -2.00 -25.08
C GLU A 51 9.56 -1.90 -23.92
N PRO A 52 8.29 -2.31 -24.11
CA PRO A 52 7.28 -2.28 -23.07
C PRO A 52 7.68 -3.02 -21.79
N ILE A 53 8.44 -4.11 -21.89
CA ILE A 53 8.90 -4.89 -20.74
C ILE A 53 9.76 -4.07 -19.78
N GLU A 54 10.52 -3.12 -20.28
CA GLU A 54 11.37 -2.24 -19.46
C GLU A 54 10.53 -1.24 -18.65
N CYS A 55 9.31 -0.91 -19.12
CA CYS A 55 8.39 -0.03 -18.39
C CYS A 55 7.88 -0.65 -17.10
N ARG A 56 7.93 -1.99 -16.94
CA ARG A 56 7.44 -2.68 -15.75
C ARG A 56 8.13 -2.19 -14.47
N GLN A 57 9.46 -2.12 -14.49
CA GLN A 57 10.20 -1.66 -13.31
C GLN A 57 9.99 -0.18 -13.07
N LEU A 58 9.94 0.63 -14.12
CA LEU A 58 9.66 2.07 -13.99
C LEU A 58 8.28 2.33 -13.39
N LEU A 59 7.26 1.56 -13.80
CA LEU A 59 5.92 1.65 -13.23
C LEU A 59 5.91 1.32 -11.72
N ILE A 60 6.61 0.25 -11.34
CA ILE A 60 6.76 -0.13 -9.92
C ILE A 60 7.43 0.98 -9.13
N ASP A 61 8.47 1.59 -9.67
CA ASP A 61 9.19 2.67 -9.01
C ASP A 61 8.32 3.93 -8.89
N SER A 62 7.55 4.29 -9.92
CA SER A 62 6.61 5.41 -9.90
C SER A 62 5.50 5.21 -8.85
N ILE A 63 4.93 4.00 -8.77
CA ILE A 63 3.95 3.66 -7.72
C ILE A 63 4.59 3.77 -6.33
N ARG A 64 5.78 3.24 -6.15
CA ARG A 64 6.51 3.29 -4.87
C ARG A 64 6.80 4.72 -4.44
N GLU A 65 7.24 5.57 -5.35
CA GLU A 65 7.49 6.99 -5.09
C GLU A 65 6.22 7.72 -4.63
N GLN A 66 5.08 7.45 -5.24
CA GLN A 66 3.80 8.03 -4.80
C GLN A 66 3.32 7.50 -3.44
N MET A 67 3.67 6.26 -3.09
CA MET A 67 3.34 5.69 -1.78
C MET A 67 4.27 6.18 -0.67
N ASP A 68 5.40 6.80 -1.01
CA ASP A 68 6.34 7.34 -0.04
C ASP A 68 5.85 8.70 0.47
N VAL A 69 5.17 8.68 1.61
CA VAL A 69 4.67 9.88 2.29
C VAL A 69 5.70 10.50 3.25
N GLY A 70 6.93 10.02 3.20
CA GLY A 70 8.04 10.48 4.04
C GLY A 70 7.95 9.98 5.50
N GLU A 71 8.97 10.35 6.29
CA GLU A 71 9.14 9.85 7.68
C GLU A 71 8.08 10.36 8.66
N THR A 72 7.38 11.45 8.35
CA THR A 72 6.43 12.10 9.25
C THR A 72 5.17 11.27 9.54
N ALA A 73 4.85 10.29 8.69
CA ALA A 73 3.65 9.46 8.81
C ALA A 73 3.67 8.49 10.03
N TYR A 74 4.85 8.21 10.61
CA TYR A 74 5.02 7.17 11.62
C TYR A 74 5.74 7.60 12.89
N GLU A 75 5.74 8.89 13.21
CA GLU A 75 6.37 9.40 14.46
C GLU A 75 5.77 8.82 15.76
N PHE A 76 4.62 8.16 15.69
CA PHE A 76 3.99 7.55 16.86
C PHE A 76 4.89 6.52 17.57
N GLU A 77 5.85 5.93 16.86
CA GLU A 77 6.79 4.96 17.44
C GLU A 77 7.80 5.61 18.42
N ASN A 78 8.04 6.89 18.30
CA ASN A 78 9.08 7.63 19.05
C ASN A 78 8.54 8.41 20.25
N ARG A 79 7.22 8.39 20.51
CA ARG A 79 6.57 9.08 21.61
C ARG A 79 5.40 8.29 22.18
N THR A 80 4.92 8.65 23.37
CA THR A 80 3.66 8.09 23.89
C THR A 80 2.50 8.50 22.97
N SER A 81 1.89 7.52 22.34
CA SER A 81 0.87 7.74 21.30
C SER A 81 -0.32 6.82 21.51
N VAL A 82 -1.46 7.25 21.00
CA VAL A 82 -2.67 6.43 20.87
C VAL A 82 -2.87 6.14 19.39
N VAL A 83 -2.87 4.86 19.02
CA VAL A 83 -3.13 4.40 17.66
C VAL A 83 -4.56 3.85 17.59
N PHE A 84 -5.40 4.50 16.82
CA PHE A 84 -6.79 4.10 16.63
C PHE A 84 -6.96 3.39 15.29
N VAL A 85 -7.28 2.09 15.32
CA VAL A 85 -7.42 1.25 14.12
C VAL A 85 -8.90 1.14 13.76
N ILE A 86 -9.26 1.66 12.60
CA ILE A 86 -10.62 1.69 12.07
C ILE A 86 -10.75 0.83 10.81
N GLY A 87 -11.96 0.46 10.47
CA GLY A 87 -12.29 -0.29 9.24
C GLY A 87 -13.57 -1.12 9.38
N VAL A 88 -14.09 -1.63 8.28
CA VAL A 88 -15.27 -2.51 8.25
C VAL A 88 -14.99 -3.89 8.87
N ASN A 89 -16.03 -4.67 9.11
CA ASN A 89 -15.88 -6.00 9.70
C ASN A 89 -15.14 -6.96 8.74
N GLY A 90 -14.29 -7.82 9.28
CA GLY A 90 -13.57 -8.84 8.51
C GLY A 90 -12.29 -8.40 7.81
N VAL A 91 -11.96 -7.08 7.76
CA VAL A 91 -10.75 -6.57 7.06
C VAL A 91 -9.43 -6.82 7.79
N GLY A 92 -9.45 -7.49 8.93
CA GLY A 92 -8.22 -7.85 9.65
C GLY A 92 -7.75 -6.84 10.70
N LYS A 93 -8.61 -5.92 11.18
CA LYS A 93 -8.25 -4.95 12.24
C LYS A 93 -7.59 -5.60 13.46
N THR A 94 -8.25 -6.58 14.06
CA THR A 94 -7.76 -7.26 15.28
C THR A 94 -6.42 -7.96 15.04
N THR A 95 -6.27 -8.61 13.90
CA THR A 95 -5.02 -9.26 13.49
C THR A 95 -3.89 -8.23 13.30
N THR A 96 -4.20 -7.08 12.68
CA THR A 96 -3.23 -5.99 12.47
C THR A 96 -2.80 -5.39 13.81
N ILE A 97 -3.74 -5.16 14.74
CA ILE A 97 -3.45 -4.68 16.10
C ILE A 97 -2.51 -5.65 16.82
N GLY A 98 -2.79 -6.97 16.79
CA GLY A 98 -1.95 -7.97 17.42
C GLY A 98 -0.53 -8.00 16.85
N LYS A 99 -0.39 -8.00 15.52
CA LYS A 99 0.91 -7.97 14.86
C LYS A 99 1.71 -6.69 15.16
N LEU A 100 1.05 -5.52 15.15
CA LEU A 100 1.68 -4.24 15.46
C LEU A 100 2.14 -4.22 16.93
N ALA A 101 1.30 -4.65 17.85
CA ALA A 101 1.64 -4.75 19.27
C ALA A 101 2.85 -5.67 19.51
N GLY A 102 2.88 -6.85 18.88
CA GLY A 102 4.01 -7.77 18.95
C GLY A 102 5.30 -7.16 18.41
N LYS A 103 5.23 -6.46 17.27
CA LYS A 103 6.38 -5.74 16.68
C LYS A 103 6.91 -4.67 17.66
N LEU A 104 6.04 -3.83 18.21
CA LEU A 104 6.44 -2.77 19.14
C LEU A 104 7.01 -3.35 20.46
N LYS A 105 6.40 -4.43 20.97
CA LYS A 105 6.89 -5.15 22.17
C LYS A 105 8.29 -5.72 21.92
N SER A 106 8.56 -6.30 20.75
CA SER A 106 9.90 -6.82 20.40
C SER A 106 10.96 -5.72 20.29
N GLN A 107 10.56 -4.49 20.04
CA GLN A 107 11.42 -3.29 20.07
C GLN A 107 11.61 -2.70 21.50
N GLY A 108 11.10 -3.37 22.54
CA GLY A 108 11.17 -2.91 23.92
C GLY A 108 10.15 -1.82 24.28
N LYS A 109 9.16 -1.55 23.43
CA LYS A 109 8.12 -0.56 23.71
C LYS A 109 7.08 -1.13 24.69
N LYS A 110 6.54 -0.27 25.56
CA LYS A 110 5.41 -0.61 26.44
C LYS A 110 4.11 -0.40 25.65
N VAL A 111 3.38 -1.47 25.43
CA VAL A 111 2.13 -1.46 24.62
C VAL A 111 0.94 -1.79 25.52
N VAL A 112 -0.14 -1.04 25.36
CA VAL A 112 -1.44 -1.30 26.00
C VAL A 112 -2.48 -1.49 24.88
N LEU A 113 -3.23 -2.58 24.94
CA LEU A 113 -4.31 -2.86 24.01
C LEU A 113 -5.66 -2.55 24.64
N ALA A 114 -6.50 -1.79 23.94
CA ALA A 114 -7.88 -1.48 24.34
C ALA A 114 -8.86 -2.14 23.35
N ALA A 115 -9.65 -3.09 23.84
CA ALA A 115 -10.68 -3.75 23.04
C ALA A 115 -11.94 -2.88 22.98
N ALA A 116 -12.10 -2.09 21.93
CA ALA A 116 -13.28 -1.24 21.71
C ALA A 116 -14.30 -1.85 20.71
N ASP A 117 -14.14 -3.11 20.32
CA ASP A 117 -15.10 -3.83 19.48
C ASP A 117 -16.24 -4.37 20.36
N THR A 118 -17.27 -3.55 20.52
CA THR A 118 -18.45 -3.87 21.36
C THR A 118 -19.48 -4.76 20.64
N PHE A 119 -19.33 -4.97 19.33
CA PHE A 119 -20.24 -5.78 18.54
C PHE A 119 -19.92 -7.28 18.57
N ARG A 120 -18.69 -7.67 18.88
CA ARG A 120 -18.24 -9.05 18.89
C ARG A 120 -17.76 -9.45 20.28
N ALA A 121 -18.52 -10.35 20.92
CA ALA A 121 -18.17 -10.83 22.27
C ALA A 121 -16.77 -11.46 22.35
N ALA A 122 -16.32 -12.14 21.29
CA ALA A 122 -15.01 -12.79 21.23
C ALA A 122 -13.83 -11.84 20.89
N ALA A 123 -14.09 -10.58 20.52
CA ALA A 123 -13.01 -9.67 20.09
C ALA A 123 -12.05 -9.33 21.24
N GLY A 124 -12.58 -9.17 22.47
CA GLY A 124 -11.76 -8.94 23.67
C GLY A 124 -10.91 -10.15 24.03
N GLU A 125 -11.45 -11.37 23.89
CA GLU A 125 -10.70 -12.61 24.16
C GLU A 125 -9.61 -12.79 23.11
N GLN A 126 -9.88 -12.55 21.85
CA GLN A 126 -8.88 -12.62 20.79
C GLN A 126 -7.73 -11.64 21.01
N LEU A 127 -8.00 -10.40 21.44
CA LEU A 127 -6.94 -9.44 21.79
C LEU A 127 -6.16 -9.85 23.03
N ARG A 128 -6.79 -10.53 23.98
CA ARG A 128 -6.11 -11.05 25.19
C ARG A 128 -5.09 -12.14 24.82
N GLU A 129 -5.42 -13.02 23.88
CA GLU A 129 -4.47 -14.01 23.35
C GLU A 129 -3.24 -13.36 22.71
N TRP A 130 -3.41 -12.23 22.01
CA TRP A 130 -2.30 -11.47 21.43
C TRP A 130 -1.46 -10.71 22.47
N ALA A 131 -1.98 -10.47 23.67
CA ALA A 131 -1.28 -9.73 24.73
C ALA A 131 -0.32 -10.61 25.56
N ASN A 132 -0.51 -11.92 25.54
CA ASN A 132 0.32 -12.90 26.23
C ASN A 132 1.52 -13.29 25.39
#